data_3ff32db470b5cc1678e4242fd8eb87a3
#
_entry.id   3ff32db470b5cc1678e4242fd8eb87a3
#
_cell.length_a   1.000
_cell.length_b   1.000
_cell.length_c   1.000
_cell.angle_alpha   90.00
_cell.angle_beta   90.00
_cell.angle_gamma   90.00
#
_symmetry.space_group_name_H-M   'P 1'
#
loop_
_entity.id
_entity.type
_entity.pdbx_description
1 polymer ?
#
loop_
_entity_poly.entity_id
_entity_poly.type
_entity_poly.pdbx_seq_one_letter_code
_entity_poly.pdbx_strand_id
1 'polypeptide(L)'
;MELSQQILSDLVTFNKYARFIPEINRRETWEEICQRNAAMHIRKYPQLREEIKQVYKDFVIPKKVLPSMRSMQFAGAPIEISNVRIFNCSYNPIDHPFAFAEIIHLLLSGVGVGFSVRKKHVDNLPVIKGPTQKNRRFLISDSIEGWADAVKVLIKAYTAGKSDPVFDFRDIRPKGAMLVTAGGKAPGPDPLRICLDQLRSILNSSIGRKLTPIECYDMCCHISDAVLAGGIRRCCFEESQVVLEDG
;
A
#
# COMPACT_ATOMS: atom_id res chain seq x y z
N MET A 1 24.37 -22.36 16.23
CA MET A 1 24.39 -21.27 15.21
C MET A 1 25.79 -20.69 15.23
N GLU A 2 26.44 -20.57 14.08
CA GLU A 2 27.76 -19.93 14.02
C GLU A 2 27.69 -18.47 14.46
N LEU A 3 28.77 -17.94 15.05
CA LEU A 3 28.80 -16.56 15.56
C LEU A 3 28.42 -15.53 14.50
N SER A 4 28.86 -15.73 13.26
CA SER A 4 28.52 -14.88 12.11
C SER A 4 27.01 -14.85 11.81
N GLN A 5 26.34 -16.00 11.88
CA GLN A 5 24.90 -16.11 11.69
C GLN A 5 24.12 -15.44 12.83
N GLN A 6 24.63 -15.54 14.06
CA GLN A 6 24.02 -14.88 15.22
C GLN A 6 24.09 -13.37 15.06
N ILE A 7 25.26 -12.82 14.75
CA ILE A 7 25.45 -11.39 14.52
C ILE A 7 24.52 -10.87 13.42
N LEU A 8 24.46 -11.58 12.28
CA LEU A 8 23.57 -11.20 11.17
C LEU A 8 22.11 -11.22 11.59
N SER A 9 21.67 -12.25 12.32
CA SER A 9 20.30 -12.37 12.84
C SER A 9 19.95 -11.18 13.75
N ASP A 10 20.85 -10.81 14.63
CA ASP A 10 20.64 -9.71 15.59
C ASP A 10 20.61 -8.35 14.89
N LEU A 11 21.50 -8.13 13.92
CA LEU A 11 21.49 -6.92 13.08
C LEU A 11 20.19 -6.79 12.28
N VAL A 12 19.72 -7.88 11.68
CA VAL A 12 18.45 -7.88 10.93
C VAL A 12 17.27 -7.61 11.85
N THR A 13 17.24 -8.26 13.02
CA THR A 13 16.21 -8.07 14.04
C THR A 13 16.15 -6.61 14.47
N PHE A 14 17.29 -6.03 14.83
CA PHE A 14 17.41 -4.66 15.30
C PHE A 14 16.98 -3.64 14.21
N ASN A 15 17.45 -3.82 12.98
CA ASN A 15 17.22 -2.85 11.91
C ASN A 15 15.82 -2.94 11.27
N LYS A 16 15.22 -4.13 11.23
CA LYS A 16 13.99 -4.37 10.45
C LYS A 16 12.73 -4.54 11.31
N TYR A 17 12.84 -5.08 12.52
CA TYR A 17 11.70 -5.49 13.33
C TYR A 17 11.55 -4.72 14.63
N ALA A 18 12.66 -4.34 15.27
CA ALA A 18 12.67 -3.70 16.57
C ALA A 18 12.14 -2.26 16.50
N ARG A 19 11.09 -1.96 17.24
CA ARG A 19 10.57 -0.62 17.42
C ARG A 19 11.38 0.14 18.46
N PHE A 20 11.47 1.43 18.30
CA PHE A 20 12.05 2.29 19.32
C PHE A 20 11.04 2.50 20.44
N ILE A 21 11.49 2.34 21.69
CA ILE A 21 10.72 2.53 22.92
C ILE A 21 11.23 3.81 23.58
N PRO A 22 10.50 4.94 23.44
CA PRO A 22 10.97 6.24 23.94
C PRO A 22 11.22 6.27 25.45
N GLU A 23 10.39 5.57 26.22
CA GLU A 23 10.39 5.56 27.68
C GLU A 23 11.72 5.04 28.27
N ILE A 24 12.38 4.14 27.56
CA ILE A 24 13.65 3.51 27.97
C ILE A 24 14.79 3.77 26.98
N ASN A 25 14.57 4.67 26.01
CA ASN A 25 15.53 5.14 25.02
C ASN A 25 16.31 4.01 24.30
N ARG A 26 15.64 2.91 23.95
CA ARG A 26 16.20 1.79 23.18
C ARG A 26 15.19 1.16 22.24
N ARG A 27 15.66 0.28 21.38
CA ARG A 27 14.80 -0.56 20.56
C ARG A 27 14.40 -1.83 21.32
N GLU A 28 13.28 -2.44 20.86
CA GLU A 28 12.82 -3.73 21.34
C GLU A 28 13.88 -4.82 21.19
N THR A 29 13.92 -5.74 22.14
CA THR A 29 14.64 -7.02 22.02
C THR A 29 13.84 -7.99 21.17
N TRP A 30 14.47 -9.11 20.76
CA TRP A 30 13.78 -10.18 20.05
C TRP A 30 12.59 -10.74 20.84
N GLU A 31 12.75 -10.93 22.12
CA GLU A 31 11.67 -11.42 22.99
C GLU A 31 10.50 -10.45 23.07
N GLU A 32 10.77 -9.15 23.20
CA GLU A 32 9.73 -8.11 23.21
C GLU A 32 8.97 -8.04 21.87
N ILE A 33 9.65 -8.22 20.74
CA ILE A 33 9.02 -8.33 19.42
C ILE A 33 8.09 -9.56 19.38
N CYS A 34 8.56 -10.70 19.85
CA CYS A 34 7.76 -11.94 19.93
C CYS A 34 6.54 -11.75 20.84
N GLN A 35 6.72 -11.13 22.00
CA GLN A 35 5.62 -10.84 22.93
C GLN A 35 4.58 -9.90 22.33
N ARG A 36 5.01 -8.84 21.63
CA ARG A 36 4.13 -7.92 20.91
C ARG A 36 3.32 -8.64 19.84
N ASN A 37 3.95 -9.52 19.08
CA ASN A 37 3.31 -10.31 18.04
C ASN A 37 2.30 -11.29 18.64
N ALA A 38 2.70 -12.07 19.66
CA ALA A 38 1.82 -12.99 20.38
C ALA A 38 0.62 -12.27 20.99
N ALA A 39 0.84 -11.11 21.62
CA ALA A 39 -0.23 -10.32 22.25
C ALA A 39 -1.28 -9.87 21.22
N MET A 40 -0.88 -9.50 20.00
CA MET A 40 -1.82 -9.19 18.92
C MET A 40 -2.70 -10.39 18.57
N HIS A 41 -2.12 -11.56 18.40
CA HIS A 41 -2.87 -12.78 18.10
C HIS A 41 -3.80 -13.19 19.26
N ILE A 42 -3.35 -13.06 20.51
CA ILE A 42 -4.16 -13.37 21.70
C ILE A 42 -5.36 -12.41 21.81
N ARG A 43 -5.19 -11.12 21.48
CA ARG A 43 -6.33 -10.17 21.45
C ARG A 43 -7.37 -10.55 20.40
N LYS A 44 -6.90 -11.03 19.24
CA LYS A 44 -7.80 -11.46 18.16
C LYS A 44 -8.48 -12.80 18.45
N TYR A 45 -7.76 -13.72 19.10
CA TYR A 45 -8.20 -15.10 19.38
C TYR A 45 -7.98 -15.45 20.87
N PRO A 46 -8.78 -14.86 21.80
CA PRO A 46 -8.57 -15.06 23.24
C PRO A 46 -8.72 -16.51 23.68
N GLN A 47 -9.52 -17.30 22.97
CA GLN A 47 -9.73 -18.73 23.23
C GLN A 47 -8.47 -19.59 23.00
N LEU A 48 -7.52 -19.12 22.17
CA LEU A 48 -6.28 -19.80 21.87
C LEU A 48 -5.07 -19.28 22.67
N ARG A 49 -5.33 -18.53 23.75
CA ARG A 49 -4.29 -17.84 24.52
C ARG A 49 -3.13 -18.74 24.92
N GLU A 50 -3.44 -19.88 25.52
CA GLU A 50 -2.41 -20.76 26.09
C GLU A 50 -1.64 -21.49 24.99
N GLU A 51 -2.30 -21.91 23.92
CA GLU A 51 -1.64 -22.51 22.75
C GLU A 51 -0.71 -21.51 22.06
N ILE A 52 -1.16 -20.26 21.88
CA ILE A 52 -0.32 -19.19 21.31
C ILE A 52 0.92 -18.98 22.17
N LYS A 53 0.79 -18.85 23.49
CA LYS A 53 1.93 -18.68 24.39
C LYS A 53 2.91 -19.85 24.29
N GLN A 54 2.39 -21.09 24.23
CA GLN A 54 3.20 -22.29 24.13
C GLN A 54 3.98 -22.33 22.80
N VAL A 55 3.31 -22.02 21.67
CA VAL A 55 3.95 -21.95 20.36
C VAL A 55 5.07 -20.90 20.34
N TYR A 56 4.83 -19.72 20.92
CA TYR A 56 5.86 -18.69 20.95
C TYR A 56 7.05 -19.10 21.80
N LYS A 57 6.82 -19.69 22.98
CA LYS A 57 7.87 -20.18 23.89
C LYS A 57 8.73 -21.28 23.27
N ASP A 58 8.12 -22.25 22.62
CA ASP A 58 8.81 -23.47 22.17
C ASP A 58 9.40 -23.34 20.76
N PHE A 59 8.84 -22.46 19.93
CA PHE A 59 9.19 -22.41 18.52
C PHE A 59 9.63 -21.02 18.03
N VAL A 60 8.90 -19.94 18.40
CA VAL A 60 9.17 -18.62 17.84
C VAL A 60 10.35 -17.94 18.54
N ILE A 61 10.35 -17.86 19.86
CA ILE A 61 11.46 -17.27 20.64
C ILE A 61 12.78 -17.98 20.35
N PRO A 62 12.84 -19.32 20.34
CA PRO A 62 14.06 -20.05 19.96
C PRO A 62 14.41 -19.98 18.46
N LYS A 63 13.64 -19.26 17.64
CA LYS A 63 13.85 -19.10 16.19
C LYS A 63 13.78 -20.41 15.39
N LYS A 64 13.06 -21.43 15.89
CA LYS A 64 12.80 -22.69 15.16
C LYS A 64 11.76 -22.51 14.06
N VAL A 65 10.76 -21.65 14.30
CA VAL A 65 9.75 -21.23 13.36
C VAL A 65 9.61 -19.70 13.46
N LEU A 66 9.52 -19.03 12.32
CA LEU A 66 9.36 -17.57 12.29
C LEU A 66 8.00 -17.22 11.70
N PRO A 67 7.22 -16.32 12.33
CA PRO A 67 6.09 -15.66 11.72
C PRO A 67 6.52 -14.86 10.49
N SER A 68 5.57 -14.44 9.65
CA SER A 68 5.91 -13.62 8.49
C SER A 68 6.63 -12.34 8.92
N MET A 69 7.56 -11.88 8.07
CA MET A 69 8.32 -10.64 8.31
C MET A 69 7.39 -9.46 8.64
N ARG A 70 6.31 -9.31 7.90
CA ARG A 70 5.36 -8.21 8.08
C ARG A 70 4.57 -8.34 9.38
N SER A 71 4.20 -9.56 9.77
CA SER A 71 3.56 -9.81 11.05
C SER A 71 4.46 -9.36 12.20
N MET A 72 5.75 -9.72 12.17
CA MET A 72 6.73 -9.31 13.20
C MET A 72 6.98 -7.78 13.20
N GLN A 73 7.06 -7.17 12.02
CA GLN A 73 7.35 -5.75 11.89
C GLN A 73 6.19 -4.87 12.38
N PHE A 74 4.95 -5.19 11.97
CA PHE A 74 3.79 -4.34 12.16
C PHE A 74 2.80 -4.82 13.22
N ALA A 75 3.09 -5.92 13.93
CA ALA A 75 2.21 -6.45 14.98
C ALA A 75 1.70 -5.38 15.95
N GLY A 76 0.45 -5.50 16.35
CA GLY A 76 -0.27 -4.53 17.19
C GLY A 76 -1.09 -3.55 16.37
N ALA A 77 -1.24 -2.33 16.85
CA ALA A 77 -2.15 -1.33 16.29
C ALA A 77 -2.07 -1.15 14.74
N PRO A 78 -0.89 -1.15 14.08
CA PRO A 78 -0.84 -1.01 12.62
C PRO A 78 -1.58 -2.11 11.86
N ILE A 79 -1.47 -3.38 12.29
CA ILE A 79 -2.20 -4.51 11.68
C ILE A 79 -3.65 -4.55 12.14
N GLU A 80 -3.92 -4.20 13.40
CA GLU A 80 -5.28 -4.17 13.95
C GLU A 80 -6.16 -3.11 13.28
N ILE A 81 -5.58 -1.97 12.90
CA ILE A 81 -6.25 -0.92 12.11
C ILE A 81 -6.40 -1.34 10.65
N SER A 82 -5.37 -1.92 10.04
CA SER A 82 -5.39 -2.33 8.64
C SER A 82 -4.68 -3.67 8.45
N ASN A 83 -5.45 -4.73 8.29
CA ASN A 83 -4.95 -6.10 8.08
C ASN A 83 -4.11 -6.24 6.80
N VAL A 84 -4.27 -5.34 5.84
CA VAL A 84 -3.51 -5.32 4.58
C VAL A 84 -2.00 -5.25 4.85
N ARG A 85 -1.59 -4.60 5.94
CA ARG A 85 -0.16 -4.46 6.32
C ARG A 85 0.57 -5.77 6.64
N ILE A 86 -0.16 -6.88 6.81
CA ILE A 86 0.45 -8.19 7.05
C ILE A 86 0.98 -8.85 5.77
N PHE A 87 0.51 -8.39 4.60
CA PHE A 87 0.90 -8.95 3.31
C PHE A 87 2.14 -8.26 2.75
N ASN A 88 3.03 -9.03 2.13
CA ASN A 88 4.19 -8.50 1.40
C ASN A 88 3.83 -8.11 -0.03
N CYS A 89 3.08 -8.97 -0.71
CA CYS A 89 2.77 -8.86 -2.13
C CYS A 89 1.29 -9.14 -2.38
N SER A 90 0.78 -8.56 -3.45
CA SER A 90 -0.56 -8.80 -3.98
C SER A 90 -0.52 -8.79 -5.50
N TYR A 91 -1.60 -9.26 -6.10
CA TYR A 91 -1.81 -9.21 -7.55
C TYR A 91 -3.18 -8.62 -7.83
N ASN A 92 -3.26 -7.69 -8.79
CA ASN A 92 -4.49 -7.02 -9.16
C ASN A 92 -4.61 -6.92 -10.70
N PRO A 93 -5.53 -7.65 -11.36
CA PRO A 93 -5.79 -7.46 -12.78
C PRO A 93 -6.50 -6.12 -13.01
N ILE A 94 -6.17 -5.45 -14.12
CA ILE A 94 -6.86 -4.21 -14.51
C ILE A 94 -8.09 -4.58 -15.35
N ASP A 95 -9.12 -5.08 -14.69
CA ASP A 95 -10.36 -5.58 -15.33
C ASP A 95 -11.61 -4.81 -14.90
N HIS A 96 -11.49 -3.87 -13.99
CA HIS A 96 -12.56 -2.99 -13.54
C HIS A 96 -12.03 -1.58 -13.19
N PRO A 97 -12.88 -0.53 -13.26
CA PRO A 97 -12.43 0.86 -13.11
C PRO A 97 -11.75 1.18 -11.78
N PHE A 98 -12.11 0.46 -10.71
CA PHE A 98 -11.57 0.77 -9.37
C PHE A 98 -10.22 0.07 -9.07
N ALA A 99 -9.73 -0.79 -9.96
CA ALA A 99 -8.43 -1.46 -9.82
C ALA A 99 -7.30 -0.46 -9.55
N PHE A 100 -7.32 0.71 -10.20
CA PHE A 100 -6.33 1.77 -9.97
C PHE A 100 -6.38 2.34 -8.53
N ALA A 101 -7.57 2.49 -7.97
CA ALA A 101 -7.73 2.95 -6.58
C ALA A 101 -7.31 1.87 -5.57
N GLU A 102 -7.51 0.60 -5.89
CA GLU A 102 -7.04 -0.52 -5.08
C GLU A 102 -5.51 -0.60 -5.08
N ILE A 103 -4.88 -0.40 -6.25
CA ILE A 103 -3.42 -0.38 -6.37
C ILE A 103 -2.80 0.69 -5.46
N ILE A 104 -3.27 1.95 -5.54
CA ILE A 104 -2.71 2.99 -4.68
C ILE A 104 -2.94 2.70 -3.19
N HIS A 105 -4.10 2.15 -2.81
CA HIS A 105 -4.39 1.76 -1.43
C HIS A 105 -3.42 0.68 -0.92
N LEU A 106 -3.20 -0.37 -1.72
CA LEU A 106 -2.28 -1.45 -1.40
C LEU A 106 -0.84 -0.96 -1.29
N LEU A 107 -0.38 -0.17 -2.26
CA LEU A 107 0.97 0.40 -2.27
C LEU A 107 1.21 1.30 -1.05
N LEU A 108 0.29 2.21 -0.73
CA LEU A 108 0.38 3.07 0.46
C LEU A 108 0.34 2.27 1.77
N SER A 109 -0.32 1.11 1.77
CA SER A 109 -0.29 0.17 2.90
C SER A 109 1.04 -0.59 3.02
N GLY A 110 1.97 -0.42 2.07
CA GLY A 110 3.28 -1.03 2.06
C GLY A 110 3.32 -2.43 1.42
N VAL A 111 2.30 -2.79 0.66
CA VAL A 111 2.22 -4.05 -0.10
C VAL A 111 2.79 -3.83 -1.50
N GLY A 112 3.67 -4.72 -1.96
CA GLY A 112 4.08 -4.76 -3.36
C GLY A 112 2.91 -5.24 -4.22
N VAL A 113 2.62 -4.54 -5.32
CA VAL A 113 1.49 -4.88 -6.19
C VAL A 113 1.99 -5.27 -7.56
N GLY A 114 1.85 -6.56 -7.91
CA GLY A 114 1.89 -7.02 -9.29
C GLY A 114 0.53 -6.73 -9.95
N PHE A 115 0.53 -6.31 -11.20
CA PHE A 115 -0.71 -6.07 -11.91
C PHE A 115 -0.68 -6.63 -13.34
N SER A 116 -1.83 -6.84 -13.93
CA SER A 116 -1.94 -7.32 -15.31
C SER A 116 -2.77 -6.39 -16.16
N VAL A 117 -2.17 -5.95 -17.26
CA VAL A 117 -2.81 -5.16 -18.32
C VAL A 117 -3.05 -5.99 -19.59
N ARG A 118 -3.13 -7.32 -19.46
CA ARG A 118 -3.42 -8.19 -20.60
C ARG A 118 -4.75 -7.77 -21.24
N LYS A 119 -4.82 -7.87 -22.58
CA LYS A 119 -6.01 -7.47 -23.36
C LYS A 119 -7.32 -8.05 -22.80
N LYS A 120 -7.33 -9.33 -22.40
CA LYS A 120 -8.50 -10.00 -21.79
C LYS A 120 -9.00 -9.34 -20.49
N HIS A 121 -8.14 -8.62 -19.76
CA HIS A 121 -8.52 -7.88 -18.56
C HIS A 121 -8.99 -6.47 -18.93
N VAL A 122 -8.18 -5.74 -19.71
CA VAL A 122 -8.46 -4.36 -20.11
C VAL A 122 -9.75 -4.25 -20.94
N ASP A 123 -10.08 -5.25 -21.74
CA ASP A 123 -11.33 -5.29 -22.52
C ASP A 123 -12.60 -5.29 -21.64
N ASN A 124 -12.50 -5.60 -20.35
CA ASN A 124 -13.61 -5.50 -19.40
C ASN A 124 -13.86 -4.07 -18.91
N LEU A 125 -12.89 -3.15 -19.13
CA LEU A 125 -13.08 -1.75 -18.76
C LEU A 125 -14.17 -1.08 -19.59
N PRO A 126 -14.93 -0.14 -19.00
CA PRO A 126 -15.92 0.63 -19.72
C PRO A 126 -15.28 1.64 -20.67
N VAL A 127 -16.05 2.09 -21.65
CA VAL A 127 -15.70 3.25 -22.48
C VAL A 127 -15.60 4.49 -21.62
N ILE A 128 -14.56 5.29 -21.85
CA ILE A 128 -14.35 6.57 -21.17
C ILE A 128 -15.34 7.60 -21.72
N LYS A 129 -16.22 8.08 -20.85
CA LYS A 129 -17.31 9.04 -21.21
C LYS A 129 -16.91 10.48 -21.06
N GLY A 130 -15.89 10.72 -20.23
CA GLY A 130 -15.56 12.06 -19.77
C GLY A 130 -16.48 12.55 -18.62
N PRO A 131 -16.05 13.53 -17.85
CA PRO A 131 -16.85 14.11 -16.77
C PRO A 131 -17.95 15.03 -17.34
N THR A 132 -18.96 15.31 -16.52
CA THR A 132 -19.97 16.33 -16.85
C THR A 132 -19.36 17.73 -16.67
N GLN A 133 -19.99 18.76 -17.26
CA GLN A 133 -19.54 20.16 -17.11
C GLN A 133 -19.66 20.72 -15.68
N LYS A 134 -20.30 20.00 -14.77
CA LYS A 134 -20.43 20.42 -13.36
C LYS A 134 -19.17 20.06 -12.59
N ASN A 135 -18.52 21.06 -12.03
CA ASN A 135 -17.41 20.87 -11.11
C ASN A 135 -17.91 20.58 -9.70
N ARG A 136 -17.26 19.64 -9.01
CA ARG A 136 -17.54 19.33 -7.61
C ARG A 136 -16.23 19.33 -6.81
N ARG A 137 -16.15 20.18 -5.80
CA ARG A 137 -15.02 20.18 -4.87
C ARG A 137 -14.95 18.84 -4.12
N PHE A 138 -13.76 18.28 -4.07
CA PHE A 138 -13.45 17.05 -3.33
C PHE A 138 -12.26 17.32 -2.42
N LEU A 139 -12.53 17.37 -1.10
CA LEU A 139 -11.52 17.51 -0.07
C LEU A 139 -10.86 16.13 0.17
N ILE A 140 -9.54 16.07 0.02
CA ILE A 140 -8.77 14.83 0.19
C ILE A 140 -8.32 14.75 1.64
N SER A 141 -8.74 13.70 2.37
CA SER A 141 -8.29 13.48 3.72
C SER A 141 -6.83 13.01 3.77
N ASP A 142 -6.13 13.34 4.87
CA ASP A 142 -4.74 12.95 5.09
C ASP A 142 -4.62 11.50 5.58
N SER A 143 -5.05 10.58 4.73
CA SER A 143 -5.07 9.13 4.99
C SER A 143 -4.82 8.33 3.72
N ILE A 144 -4.48 7.04 3.87
CA ILE A 144 -4.34 6.09 2.74
C ILE A 144 -5.64 6.02 1.96
N GLU A 145 -6.76 5.93 2.67
CA GLU A 145 -8.10 5.89 2.10
C GLU A 145 -8.42 7.17 1.31
N GLY A 146 -8.04 8.35 1.85
CA GLY A 146 -8.26 9.63 1.18
C GLY A 146 -7.54 9.75 -0.16
N TRP A 147 -6.32 9.26 -0.25
CA TRP A 147 -5.56 9.21 -1.50
C TRP A 147 -6.19 8.24 -2.50
N ALA A 148 -6.59 7.04 -2.03
CA ALA A 148 -7.28 6.05 -2.87
C ALA A 148 -8.63 6.55 -3.35
N ASP A 149 -9.40 7.24 -2.50
CA ASP A 149 -10.68 7.84 -2.86
C ASP A 149 -10.52 8.98 -3.87
N ALA A 150 -9.45 9.76 -3.83
CA ALA A 150 -9.16 10.78 -4.85
C ALA A 150 -9.00 10.14 -6.24
N VAL A 151 -8.21 9.07 -6.36
CA VAL A 151 -8.07 8.30 -7.61
C VAL A 151 -9.42 7.71 -8.02
N LYS A 152 -10.14 7.09 -7.09
CA LYS A 152 -11.46 6.48 -7.34
C LYS A 152 -12.48 7.48 -7.86
N VAL A 153 -12.54 8.68 -7.28
CA VAL A 153 -13.47 9.74 -7.69
C VAL A 153 -13.12 10.25 -9.09
N LEU A 154 -11.83 10.41 -9.40
CA LEU A 154 -11.38 10.78 -10.74
C LEU A 154 -11.81 9.72 -11.77
N ILE A 155 -11.47 8.47 -11.57
CA ILE A 155 -11.84 7.36 -12.48
C ILE A 155 -13.36 7.29 -12.65
N LYS A 156 -14.13 7.43 -11.56
CA LYS A 156 -15.59 7.41 -11.61
C LYS A 156 -16.18 8.59 -12.39
N ALA A 157 -15.56 9.77 -12.35
CA ALA A 157 -16.01 10.92 -13.15
C ALA A 157 -15.94 10.58 -14.64
N TYR A 158 -14.87 9.94 -15.07
CA TYR A 158 -14.64 9.61 -16.48
C TYR A 158 -15.37 8.35 -16.96
N THR A 159 -15.52 7.34 -16.11
CA THR A 159 -16.17 6.07 -16.51
C THR A 159 -17.69 6.11 -16.39
N ALA A 160 -18.21 6.80 -15.39
CA ALA A 160 -19.64 6.90 -15.12
C ALA A 160 -20.26 8.27 -15.51
N GLY A 161 -19.48 9.18 -16.12
CA GLY A 161 -19.97 10.51 -16.51
C GLY A 161 -20.46 11.31 -15.30
N LYS A 162 -19.68 11.39 -14.23
CA LYS A 162 -20.01 12.17 -13.02
C LYS A 162 -19.41 13.58 -13.07
N SER A 163 -19.71 14.38 -12.07
CA SER A 163 -19.13 15.73 -11.93
C SER A 163 -17.61 15.69 -11.91
N ASP A 164 -16.96 16.65 -12.59
CA ASP A 164 -15.49 16.76 -12.57
C ASP A 164 -14.99 17.11 -11.17
N PRO A 165 -14.11 16.29 -10.55
CA PRO A 165 -13.59 16.62 -9.23
C PRO A 165 -12.55 17.75 -9.30
N VAL A 166 -12.78 18.80 -8.53
CA VAL A 166 -11.79 19.83 -8.21
C VAL A 166 -11.17 19.46 -6.87
N PHE A 167 -9.96 18.91 -6.90
CA PHE A 167 -9.30 18.40 -5.72
C PHE A 167 -8.79 19.50 -4.81
N ASP A 168 -9.04 19.35 -3.52
CA ASP A 168 -8.59 20.21 -2.45
C ASP A 168 -7.64 19.45 -1.52
N PHE A 169 -6.39 19.89 -1.47
CA PHE A 169 -5.29 19.20 -0.79
C PHE A 169 -4.95 19.80 0.58
N ARG A 170 -5.75 20.75 1.09
CA ARG A 170 -5.41 21.55 2.29
C ARG A 170 -5.21 20.70 3.55
N ASP A 171 -5.91 19.56 3.67
CA ASP A 171 -5.85 18.70 4.85
C ASP A 171 -4.66 17.75 4.82
N ILE A 172 -4.00 17.60 3.66
CA ILE A 172 -2.81 16.75 3.55
C ILE A 172 -1.65 17.43 4.26
N ARG A 173 -1.02 16.69 5.18
CA ARG A 173 0.14 17.17 5.94
C ARG A 173 1.28 17.63 5.04
N PRO A 174 2.05 18.65 5.45
CA PRO A 174 3.14 19.19 4.64
C PRO A 174 4.29 18.19 4.50
N LYS A 175 5.09 18.39 3.45
CA LYS A 175 6.32 17.64 3.22
C LYS A 175 7.24 17.70 4.44
N GLY A 176 7.74 16.54 4.86
CA GLY A 176 8.66 16.41 6.00
C GLY A 176 8.00 16.13 7.34
N ALA A 177 6.66 16.20 7.47
CA ALA A 177 5.96 15.81 8.69
C ALA A 177 6.21 14.33 9.01
N MET A 178 6.34 13.99 10.30
CA MET A 178 6.62 12.61 10.74
C MET A 178 5.40 11.70 10.53
N LEU A 179 5.64 10.50 9.98
CA LEU A 179 4.64 9.46 9.82
C LEU A 179 4.60 8.58 11.07
N VAL A 180 3.51 8.65 11.83
CA VAL A 180 3.37 7.96 13.12
C VAL A 180 3.29 6.43 12.97
N THR A 181 2.61 5.92 11.94
CA THR A 181 2.33 4.49 11.78
C THR A 181 3.39 3.72 10.99
N ALA A 182 3.99 4.34 9.98
CA ALA A 182 4.95 3.68 9.08
C ALA A 182 6.40 4.07 9.35
N GLY A 183 6.60 5.13 10.13
CA GLY A 183 7.90 5.78 10.27
C GLY A 183 8.31 6.54 8.99
N GLY A 184 9.26 7.46 9.12
CA GLY A 184 9.71 8.29 8.00
C GLY A 184 8.98 9.63 7.91
N LYS A 185 9.18 10.33 6.79
CA LYS A 185 8.65 11.68 6.56
C LYS A 185 7.59 11.68 5.47
N ALA A 186 6.56 12.49 5.64
CA ALA A 186 5.50 12.67 4.66
C ALA A 186 6.01 13.34 3.37
N PRO A 187 5.49 12.96 2.19
CA PRO A 187 5.87 13.57 0.91
C PRO A 187 5.23 14.94 0.68
N GLY A 188 4.17 15.25 1.41
CA GLY A 188 3.28 16.37 1.12
C GLY A 188 2.27 16.05 0.02
N PRO A 189 1.51 17.06 -0.44
CA PRO A 189 0.43 16.88 -1.41
C PRO A 189 0.89 16.73 -2.87
N ASP A 190 2.08 17.23 -3.21
CA ASP A 190 2.51 17.39 -4.62
C ASP A 190 2.60 16.06 -5.39
N PRO A 191 3.12 14.94 -4.84
CA PRO A 191 3.14 13.68 -5.58
C PRO A 191 1.75 13.20 -6.00
N LEU A 192 0.75 13.34 -5.12
CA LEU A 192 -0.63 12.99 -5.45
C LEU A 192 -1.22 13.94 -6.49
N ARG A 193 -0.92 15.26 -6.40
CA ARG A 193 -1.37 16.27 -7.37
C ARG A 193 -0.87 15.91 -8.76
N ILE A 194 0.44 15.67 -8.91
CA ILE A 194 1.07 15.29 -10.17
C ILE A 194 0.43 14.01 -10.72
N CYS A 195 0.27 13.00 -9.88
CA CYS A 195 -0.38 11.75 -10.28
C CYS A 195 -1.79 11.98 -10.82
N LEU A 196 -2.65 12.70 -10.08
CA LEU A 196 -4.03 12.97 -10.52
C LEU A 196 -4.09 13.76 -11.82
N ASP A 197 -3.16 14.70 -12.05
CA ASP A 197 -3.07 15.46 -13.29
C ASP A 197 -2.65 14.58 -14.47
N GLN A 198 -1.69 13.66 -14.27
CA GLN A 198 -1.25 12.69 -15.28
C GLN A 198 -2.35 11.68 -15.62
N LEU A 199 -3.04 11.13 -14.61
CA LEU A 199 -4.20 10.24 -14.83
C LEU A 199 -5.30 10.98 -15.61
N ARG A 200 -5.59 12.23 -15.26
CA ARG A 200 -6.56 13.05 -15.95
C ARG A 200 -6.18 13.28 -17.42
N SER A 201 -4.91 13.50 -17.71
CA SER A 201 -4.41 13.66 -19.09
C SER A 201 -4.67 12.44 -19.94
N ILE A 202 -4.33 11.24 -19.43
CA ILE A 202 -4.58 9.96 -20.13
C ILE A 202 -6.09 9.74 -20.33
N LEU A 203 -6.90 9.97 -19.31
CA LEU A 203 -8.35 9.81 -19.40
C LEU A 203 -8.99 10.79 -20.41
N ASN A 204 -8.52 12.02 -20.49
CA ASN A 204 -8.99 13.01 -21.48
C ASN A 204 -8.69 12.58 -22.91
N SER A 205 -7.50 12.04 -23.17
CA SER A 205 -7.13 11.55 -24.51
C SER A 205 -7.90 10.30 -24.94
N SER A 206 -8.55 9.61 -23.98
CA SER A 206 -9.26 8.36 -24.20
C SER A 206 -10.79 8.52 -24.28
N ILE A 207 -11.31 9.76 -24.21
CA ILE A 207 -12.76 9.98 -24.27
C ILE A 207 -13.35 9.43 -25.57
N GLY A 208 -14.46 8.68 -25.45
CA GLY A 208 -15.15 8.04 -26.55
C GLY A 208 -14.69 6.61 -26.89
N ARG A 209 -13.60 6.14 -26.27
CA ARG A 209 -13.08 4.77 -26.45
C ARG A 209 -12.70 4.13 -25.10
N LYS A 210 -12.34 2.86 -25.15
CA LYS A 210 -11.73 2.18 -24.00
C LYS A 210 -10.26 2.57 -23.86
N LEU A 211 -9.74 2.42 -22.65
CA LEU A 211 -8.30 2.49 -22.41
C LEU A 211 -7.59 1.34 -23.11
N THR A 212 -6.40 1.61 -23.62
CA THR A 212 -5.51 0.58 -24.16
C THR A 212 -4.67 -0.05 -23.03
N PRO A 213 -4.07 -1.25 -23.24
CA PRO A 213 -3.16 -1.86 -22.26
C PRO A 213 -2.02 -0.93 -21.85
N ILE A 214 -1.40 -0.20 -22.80
CA ILE A 214 -0.31 0.72 -22.49
C ILE A 214 -0.77 1.91 -21.65
N GLU A 215 -1.93 2.48 -21.92
CA GLU A 215 -2.49 3.56 -21.10
C GLU A 215 -2.80 3.09 -19.68
N CYS A 216 -3.31 1.87 -19.52
CA CYS A 216 -3.51 1.27 -18.21
C CYS A 216 -2.18 1.05 -17.46
N TYR A 217 -1.14 0.62 -18.17
CA TYR A 217 0.21 0.48 -17.63
C TYR A 217 0.76 1.83 -17.17
N ASP A 218 0.69 2.86 -18.00
CA ASP A 218 1.16 4.21 -17.66
C ASP A 218 0.43 4.77 -16.43
N MET A 219 -0.89 4.55 -16.34
CA MET A 219 -1.66 4.94 -15.14
C MET A 219 -1.15 4.25 -13.87
N CYS A 220 -0.82 2.96 -13.93
CA CYS A 220 -0.25 2.24 -12.80
C CYS A 220 1.15 2.77 -12.44
N CYS A 221 1.98 3.13 -13.43
CA CYS A 221 3.28 3.74 -13.21
C CYS A 221 3.17 5.09 -12.50
N HIS A 222 2.29 5.99 -12.94
CA HIS A 222 2.07 7.27 -12.30
C HIS A 222 1.56 7.14 -10.85
N ILE A 223 0.72 6.14 -10.57
CA ILE A 223 0.29 5.82 -9.20
C ILE A 223 1.48 5.36 -8.36
N SER A 224 2.33 4.51 -8.90
CA SER A 224 3.52 4.01 -8.20
C SER A 224 4.51 5.12 -7.90
N ASP A 225 4.75 6.03 -8.83
CA ASP A 225 5.63 7.18 -8.64
C ASP A 225 5.16 8.09 -7.50
N ALA A 226 3.84 8.32 -7.39
CA ALA A 226 3.28 9.10 -6.30
C ALA A 226 3.55 8.47 -4.93
N VAL A 227 3.53 7.14 -4.84
CA VAL A 227 3.80 6.39 -3.61
C VAL A 227 5.29 6.35 -3.31
N LEU A 228 6.15 6.15 -4.32
CA LEU A 228 7.62 6.16 -4.17
C LEU A 228 8.14 7.50 -3.68
N ALA A 229 7.65 8.60 -4.25
CA ALA A 229 7.99 9.96 -3.81
C ALA A 229 7.61 10.20 -2.35
N GLY A 230 6.65 9.41 -1.82
CA GLY A 230 6.24 9.41 -0.42
C GLY A 230 7.23 8.81 0.57
N GLY A 231 8.39 8.32 0.12
CA GLY A 231 9.41 7.75 1.01
C GLY A 231 9.00 6.42 1.63
N ILE A 232 7.89 5.83 1.24
CA ILE A 232 7.53 4.45 1.55
C ILE A 232 8.40 3.56 0.67
N ARG A 233 9.58 3.23 1.18
CA ARG A 233 10.55 2.36 0.51
C ARG A 233 9.99 0.95 0.39
N ARG A 234 9.18 0.65 -0.60
CA ARG A 234 8.92 -0.71 -1.15
C ARG A 234 7.73 -0.68 -2.10
N CYS A 235 7.95 -0.12 -3.28
CA CYS A 235 7.29 -0.69 -4.45
C CYS A 235 8.28 -1.71 -5.03
N CYS A 236 8.02 -2.99 -4.88
CA CYS A 236 8.51 -3.94 -5.83
C CYS A 236 7.61 -3.79 -7.05
N PHE A 237 8.07 -3.07 -8.05
CA PHE A 237 7.61 -3.24 -9.40
C PHE A 237 8.14 -4.62 -9.82
N GLU A 238 7.41 -5.68 -9.56
CA GLU A 238 7.59 -6.89 -10.35
C GLU A 238 6.86 -6.61 -11.66
N GLU A 239 7.64 -6.34 -12.70
CA GLU A 239 7.20 -6.49 -14.06
C GLU A 239 6.67 -7.91 -14.23
N SER A 240 5.38 -8.10 -14.00
CA SER A 240 4.72 -9.25 -14.58
C SER A 240 4.78 -8.98 -16.09
N GLN A 241 5.55 -9.81 -16.81
CA GLN A 241 5.78 -9.75 -18.23
C GLN A 241 4.54 -9.23 -18.96
N VAL A 242 4.67 -8.04 -19.56
CA VAL A 242 3.73 -7.61 -20.59
C VAL A 242 3.96 -8.57 -21.75
N VAL A 243 3.25 -9.69 -21.74
CA VAL A 243 3.15 -10.53 -22.92
C VAL A 243 2.24 -9.75 -23.85
N LEU A 244 2.86 -8.96 -24.71
CA LEU A 244 2.23 -8.49 -25.93
C LEU A 244 2.03 -9.76 -26.76
N GLU A 245 0.89 -10.41 -26.59
CA GLU A 245 0.41 -11.37 -27.59
C GLU A 245 -0.07 -10.49 -28.76
N ASP A 246 0.81 -10.29 -29.73
CA ASP A 246 0.44 -9.95 -31.09
C ASP A 246 -0.41 -11.12 -31.61
N GLY A 247 -1.70 -10.90 -31.79
CA GLY A 247 -2.64 -11.82 -32.41
C GLY A 247 -2.94 -11.39 -33.83
#